data_edf5d6e7e9edd7053055fbce92b1552b
#
_entry.id   edf5d6e7e9edd7053055fbce92b1552b
#
_cell.length_a   1.000
_cell.length_b   1.000
_cell.length_c   1.000
_cell.angle_alpha   90.00
_cell.angle_beta   90.00
_cell.angle_gamma   90.00
#
_symmetry.space_group_name_H-M   'P 1'
#
loop_
_entity.id
_entity.type
_entity.pdbx_description
1 polymer ?
#
loop_
_entity_poly.entity_id
_entity_poly.type
_entity_poly.pdbx_seq_one_letter_code
_entity_poly.pdbx_strand_id
1 'polypeptide(L)' 'MLVEAIFSTIVDINKQGTTVLLVEQNALMALDIASRGYVLQTGEIVLSDNARALQKNEMIQKVYLGIE' A
#
# COMPACT_ATOMS: atom_id res chain seq x y z
N MET A 1 -2.01 -10.24 15.83
CA MET A 1 -2.48 -8.84 15.97
C MET A 1 -3.70 -8.61 15.08
N LEU A 2 -4.57 -7.74 15.51
CA LEU A 2 -5.81 -7.44 14.79
C LEU A 2 -5.56 -6.88 13.38
N VAL A 3 -4.56 -6.00 13.24
CA VAL A 3 -4.21 -5.38 11.97
C VAL A 3 -3.77 -6.44 10.95
N GLU A 4 -2.94 -7.37 11.36
CA GLU A 4 -2.47 -8.45 10.50
C GLU A 4 -3.61 -9.36 10.05
N ALA A 5 -4.58 -9.61 10.92
CA ALA A 5 -5.76 -10.39 10.58
C ALA A 5 -6.61 -9.69 9.52
N ILE A 6 -6.75 -8.37 9.61
CA ILE A 6 -7.48 -7.58 8.61
C ILE A 6 -6.79 -7.67 7.24
N PHE A 7 -5.47 -7.49 7.19
CA PHE A 7 -4.72 -7.58 5.95
C PHE A 7 -4.78 -8.99 5.34
N SER A 8 -4.71 -10.02 6.18
CA SER A 8 -4.85 -11.40 5.72
C SER A 8 -6.21 -11.64 5.08
N THR A 9 -7.28 -11.12 5.68
CA THR A 9 -8.62 -11.22 5.12
C THR A 9 -8.73 -10.52 3.77
N ILE A 10 -8.12 -9.35 3.62
CA ILE A 10 -8.10 -8.62 2.36
C ILE A 10 -7.42 -9.43 1.26
N VAL A 11 -6.29 -10.05 1.58
CA VAL A 11 -5.57 -10.91 0.63
C VAL A 11 -6.43 -12.09 0.20
N ASP A 12 -7.12 -12.72 1.15
CA ASP A 12 -8.00 -13.86 0.83
C ASP A 12 -9.15 -13.47 -0.08
N ILE A 13 -9.79 -12.33 0.18
CA ILE A 13 -10.88 -11.81 -0.64
C ILE A 13 -10.37 -11.53 -2.06
N ASN A 14 -9.21 -10.93 -2.18
CA ASN A 14 -8.62 -10.61 -3.48
C ASN A 14 -8.29 -11.88 -4.27
N LYS A 15 -7.78 -12.91 -3.61
CA LYS A 15 -7.47 -14.18 -4.25
C LYS A 15 -8.72 -14.89 -4.79
N GLN A 16 -9.89 -14.57 -4.24
CA GLN A 16 -11.16 -15.10 -4.72
C GLN A 16 -11.69 -14.37 -5.95
N GLY A 17 -10.93 -13.41 -6.46
CA GLY A 17 -11.28 -12.68 -7.68
C GLY A 17 -11.91 -11.32 -7.44
N THR A 18 -12.03 -10.89 -6.18
CA THR A 18 -12.59 -9.58 -5.84
C THR A 18 -11.51 -8.50 -5.91
N THR A 19 -11.76 -7.45 -6.68
CA THR A 19 -10.89 -6.28 -6.68
C THR A 19 -11.10 -5.49 -5.40
N VAL A 20 -10.01 -5.12 -4.74
CA VAL A 20 -10.05 -4.43 -3.45
C VAL A 20 -9.33 -3.09 -3.55
N LEU A 21 -10.00 -2.02 -3.11
CA LEU A 21 -9.37 -0.72 -2.91
C LEU A 21 -9.09 -0.54 -1.41
N LEU A 22 -7.82 -0.36 -1.08
CA LEU A 22 -7.38 -0.18 0.30
C LEU A 22 -6.82 1.23 0.48
N VAL A 23 -7.36 1.96 1.46
CA VAL A 23 -6.83 3.26 1.87
C VAL A 23 -6.24 3.09 3.26
N GLU A 24 -4.93 3.30 3.39
CA GLU A 24 -4.22 2.96 4.60
C GLU A 24 -3.02 3.89 4.85
N GLN A 25 -2.79 4.23 6.10
CA GLN A 25 -1.62 5.00 6.52
C GLN A 25 -0.39 4.12 6.72
N ASN A 26 -0.59 2.84 7.04
CA ASN A 26 0.51 1.90 7.16
C ASN A 26 0.97 1.49 5.76
N ALA A 27 1.79 2.34 5.15
CA ALA A 27 2.19 2.19 3.77
C ALA A 27 2.98 0.91 3.52
N LEU A 28 3.83 0.51 4.46
CA LEU A 28 4.65 -0.69 4.30
C LEU A 28 3.77 -1.93 4.14
N MET A 29 2.81 -2.13 5.06
CA MET A 29 1.91 -3.28 4.98
C MET A 29 0.99 -3.21 3.77
N ALA A 30 0.48 -2.02 3.44
CA ALA A 30 -0.39 -1.85 2.28
C ALA A 30 0.34 -2.19 0.97
N LEU A 31 1.57 -1.69 0.80
CA LEU A 31 2.36 -1.96 -0.40
C LEU A 31 2.78 -3.43 -0.50
N ASP A 32 2.91 -4.09 0.64
CA ASP A 32 3.30 -5.50 0.68
C ASP A 32 2.26 -6.41 0.04
N ILE A 33 0.98 -6.05 0.13
CA ILE A 33 -0.12 -6.85 -0.40
C ILE A 33 -0.75 -6.27 -1.66
N ALA A 34 -0.46 -5.01 -1.99
CA ALA A 34 -1.05 -4.34 -3.14
C ALA A 34 -0.30 -4.66 -4.43
N SER A 35 -0.99 -4.57 -5.55
CA SER A 35 -0.35 -4.63 -6.87
C SER A 35 0.03 -3.23 -7.36
N ARG A 36 -0.71 -2.21 -6.98
CA ARG A 36 -0.48 -0.83 -7.41
C ARG A 36 -0.80 0.14 -6.27
N GLY A 37 -0.09 1.25 -6.22
CA GLY A 37 -0.33 2.27 -5.21
C GLY A 37 -0.47 3.67 -5.80
N TYR A 38 -1.18 4.51 -5.07
CA TYR A 38 -1.34 5.93 -5.36
C TYR A 38 -1.01 6.71 -4.10
N VAL A 39 -0.15 7.72 -4.23
CA VAL A 39 0.19 8.59 -3.12
C VAL A 39 -0.56 9.90 -3.27
N LEU A 40 -1.32 10.26 -2.25
CA LEU A 40 -2.11 11.50 -2.26
C LEU A 40 -1.53 12.51 -1.28
N GLN A 41 -1.48 13.76 -1.73
CA GLN A 41 -1.16 14.91 -0.88
C GLN A 41 -2.16 16.01 -1.17
N THR A 42 -2.82 16.47 -0.13
CA THR A 42 -3.77 17.59 -0.23
C THR A 42 -4.82 17.35 -1.33
N GLY A 43 -5.35 16.13 -1.39
CA GLY A 43 -6.39 15.77 -2.34
C GLY A 43 -5.91 15.50 -3.77
N GLU A 44 -4.60 15.50 -4.01
CA GLU A 44 -4.04 15.27 -5.34
C GLU A 44 -3.17 14.02 -5.36
N ILE A 45 -3.23 13.27 -6.46
CA ILE A 45 -2.33 12.15 -6.69
C ILE A 45 -0.99 12.71 -7.14
N VAL A 46 0.03 12.56 -6.31
CA VAL A 46 1.37 13.06 -6.61
C VAL A 46 2.29 11.97 -7.15
N LEU A 47 1.93 10.71 -6.97
CA LEU A 47 2.72 9.58 -7.43
C LEU A 47 1.81 8.36 -7.62
N SER A 48 2.04 7.61 -8.68
CA SER A 48 1.29 6.40 -8.99
C SER A 48 2.22 5.41 -9.67
N ASP A 49 2.30 4.20 -9.15
CA ASP A 49 3.15 3.16 -9.73
C ASP A 49 2.75 1.79 -9.17
N ASN A 50 3.35 0.73 -9.71
CA ASN A 50 3.17 -0.58 -9.10
C ASN A 50 3.79 -0.59 -7.69
N ALA A 51 3.26 -1.45 -6.83
CA ALA A 51 3.64 -1.44 -5.42
C ALA A 51 5.12 -1.72 -5.20
N ARG A 52 5.72 -2.59 -6.01
CA ARG A 52 7.13 -2.91 -5.89
C ARG A 52 8.01 -1.69 -6.20
N ALA A 53 7.68 -0.94 -7.25
CA ALA A 53 8.42 0.27 -7.60
C ALA A 53 8.28 1.34 -6.52
N LEU A 54 7.11 1.47 -5.91
CA LEU A 54 6.89 2.41 -4.81
C LEU A 54 7.73 2.05 -3.58
N GLN A 55 7.85 0.75 -3.27
CA GLN A 55 8.68 0.31 -2.16
C GLN A 55 10.15 0.65 -2.35
N LYS A 56 10.61 0.73 -3.59
CA LYS A 56 12.00 1.06 -3.93
C LYS A 56 12.24 2.55 -4.11
N ASN A 57 11.19 3.36 -4.13
CA ASN A 57 11.31 4.81 -4.30
C ASN A 57 11.87 5.44 -3.03
N GLU A 58 12.96 6.21 -3.16
CA GLU A 58 13.64 6.81 -2.02
C GLU A 58 12.75 7.75 -1.23
N MET A 59 11.93 8.56 -1.91
CA MET A 59 11.01 9.47 -1.24
C MET A 59 9.98 8.69 -0.43
N ILE A 60 9.43 7.64 -0.99
CA ILE A 60 8.47 6.78 -0.30
C ILE A 60 9.11 6.14 0.92
N GLN A 61 10.34 5.62 0.78
CA GLN A 61 11.05 5.00 1.90
C GLN A 61 11.26 5.98 3.06
N LYS A 62 11.66 7.20 2.75
CA LYS A 62 11.95 8.20 3.79
C LYS A 62 10.69 8.76 4.43
N VAL A 63 9.66 9.07 3.62
CA VAL A 63 8.49 9.80 4.09
C VAL A 63 7.43 8.85 4.66
N TYR A 64 7.22 7.70 4.03
CA TYR A 64 6.09 6.83 4.37
C TYR A 64 6.48 5.50 5.01
N LEU A 65 7.67 4.98 4.72
CA LEU A 65 8.08 3.67 5.25
C LEU A 65 9.03 3.78 6.44
N GLY A 66 9.54 4.97 6.75
CA GLY A 66 10.45 5.19 7.87
C GLY A 66 11.85 4.61 7.67
N ILE A 67 12.24 4.34 6.44
CA ILE A 67 13.57 3.83 6.08
C ILE A 67 14.46 5.02 5.71
N GLU A 68 15.64 5.08 6.31
CA GLU A 68 16.61 6.15 6.01
C GLU A 68 17.64 5.75 4.96
#